data_eeb4becede91f33087d28da11a53d9c0
#
_entry.id   eeb4becede91f33087d28da11a53d9c0
#
_cell.length_a   1.000
_cell.length_b   1.000
_cell.length_c   1.000
_cell.angle_alpha   90.00
_cell.angle_beta   90.00
_cell.angle_gamma   90.00
#
_symmetry.space_group_name_H-M   'P 1'
#
loop_
_entity.id
_entity.type
_entity.pdbx_description
1 polymer ?
#
loop_
_entity_poly.entity_id
_entity_poly.type
_entity_poly.pdbx_seq_one_letter_code
_entity_poly.pdbx_strand_id
1 'polypeptide(L)'
;VFKRLGYSIPRTTSLQWNTGTAVSKANLQVGDLVFFNTTGRVASHVGIYIGNSQFLHAGTSTGVTKASLSSTYWAPKYNGARRVANISNTVSSNVQGTNIDFTVYASRGEVALRLASSLGLDVSNTNSPFPDVPANSKYAGAATALYKLGVFTGDQNGRFNANAPLTREQMAKVLVEAYDLQHKGGTYNFTDVQSKFWSYDYIQNIASNKVTYGIGDNKYGTERNVMYTELDLFIERASK
;
A
#
# COMPACT_ATOMS: atom_id res chain seq x y z
N VAL A 1 -0.22 -3.32 -11.06
CA VAL A 1 -1.14 -3.70 -9.99
C VAL A 1 -1.31 -5.22 -9.97
N PHE A 2 -2.02 -5.84 -10.92
CA PHE A 2 -2.38 -7.26 -10.88
C PHE A 2 -1.19 -8.22 -10.79
N LYS A 3 -0.11 -7.99 -11.55
CA LYS A 3 1.10 -8.82 -11.48
C LYS A 3 1.70 -8.88 -10.07
N ARG A 4 1.67 -7.75 -9.33
CA ARG A 4 2.15 -7.71 -7.92
C ARG A 4 1.27 -8.50 -6.95
N LEU A 5 0.00 -8.71 -7.31
CA LEU A 5 -0.95 -9.53 -6.55
C LEU A 5 -0.96 -10.99 -7.01
N GLY A 6 -0.02 -11.39 -7.87
CA GLY A 6 0.06 -12.77 -8.40
C GLY A 6 -0.89 -13.06 -9.56
N TYR A 7 -1.61 -12.05 -10.06
CA TYR A 7 -2.53 -12.23 -11.19
C TYR A 7 -1.88 -11.79 -12.50
N SER A 8 -1.92 -12.66 -13.51
CA SER A 8 -1.51 -12.32 -14.86
C SER A 8 -2.72 -11.86 -15.67
N ILE A 9 -2.67 -10.63 -16.18
CA ILE A 9 -3.69 -10.11 -17.11
C ILE A 9 -3.02 -9.70 -18.43
N PRO A 10 -3.74 -9.81 -19.56
CA PRO A 10 -3.21 -9.39 -20.85
C PRO A 10 -2.83 -7.90 -20.88
N ARG A 11 -1.93 -7.54 -21.79
CA ARG A 11 -1.40 -6.18 -21.88
C ARG A 11 -2.37 -5.16 -22.47
N THR A 12 -3.24 -5.57 -23.40
CA THR A 12 -4.13 -4.64 -24.12
C THR A 12 -5.54 -4.66 -23.56
N THR A 13 -6.24 -3.52 -23.64
CA THR A 13 -7.63 -3.39 -23.17
C THR A 13 -8.58 -4.37 -23.86
N SER A 14 -8.41 -4.60 -25.16
CA SER A 14 -9.20 -5.56 -25.93
C SER A 14 -9.06 -6.99 -25.42
N LEU A 15 -7.84 -7.43 -25.09
CA LEU A 15 -7.62 -8.75 -24.52
C LEU A 15 -8.12 -8.84 -23.08
N GLN A 16 -7.96 -7.76 -22.30
CA GLN A 16 -8.49 -7.68 -20.93
C GLN A 16 -10.02 -7.76 -20.90
N TRP A 17 -10.69 -7.17 -21.89
CA TRP A 17 -12.15 -7.26 -22.07
C TRP A 17 -12.65 -8.70 -22.19
N ASN A 18 -11.83 -9.58 -22.73
CA ASN A 18 -12.15 -11.00 -22.91
C ASN A 18 -11.59 -11.90 -21.78
N THR A 19 -11.06 -11.30 -20.69
CA THR A 19 -10.45 -12.05 -19.58
C THR A 19 -11.34 -11.96 -18.35
N GLY A 20 -11.41 -13.07 -17.59
CA GLY A 20 -12.18 -13.13 -16.35
C GLY A 20 -13.69 -13.23 -16.55
N THR A 21 -14.45 -12.96 -15.49
CA THR A 21 -15.91 -13.08 -15.47
C THR A 21 -16.56 -11.71 -15.67
N ALA A 22 -17.62 -11.65 -16.50
CA ALA A 22 -18.41 -10.43 -16.67
C ALA A 22 -19.11 -10.05 -15.37
N VAL A 23 -19.08 -8.77 -15.02
CA VAL A 23 -19.67 -8.23 -13.80
C VAL A 23 -20.67 -7.13 -14.18
N SER A 24 -21.87 -7.21 -13.61
CA SER A 24 -22.86 -6.14 -13.76
C SER A 24 -22.43 -4.90 -12.97
N LYS A 25 -22.86 -3.71 -13.40
CA LYS A 25 -22.53 -2.45 -12.72
C LYS A 25 -22.97 -2.43 -11.24
N ALA A 26 -24.08 -3.10 -10.91
CA ALA A 26 -24.58 -3.22 -9.54
C ALA A 26 -23.73 -4.13 -8.64
N ASN A 27 -22.98 -5.08 -9.23
CA ASN A 27 -22.17 -6.07 -8.52
C ASN A 27 -20.67 -5.76 -8.55
N LEU A 28 -20.30 -4.51 -8.89
CA LEU A 28 -18.90 -4.08 -8.92
C LEU A 28 -18.25 -4.21 -7.55
N GLN A 29 -17.06 -4.77 -7.53
CA GLN A 29 -16.18 -4.87 -6.36
C GLN A 29 -14.84 -4.21 -6.63
N VAL A 30 -14.19 -3.72 -5.59
CA VAL A 30 -12.85 -3.14 -5.70
C VAL A 30 -11.91 -4.14 -6.38
N GLY A 31 -11.15 -3.66 -7.38
CA GLY A 31 -10.28 -4.48 -8.22
C GLY A 31 -10.91 -4.96 -9.53
N ASP A 32 -12.22 -4.82 -9.74
CA ASP A 32 -12.82 -5.10 -11.04
C ASP A 32 -12.30 -4.15 -12.11
N LEU A 33 -12.02 -4.66 -13.29
CA LEU A 33 -11.71 -3.84 -14.46
C LEU A 33 -13.00 -3.25 -15.03
N VAL A 34 -13.06 -1.94 -15.16
CA VAL A 34 -14.18 -1.21 -15.78
C VAL A 34 -13.75 -0.67 -17.14
N PHE A 35 -14.57 -0.87 -18.15
CA PHE A 35 -14.23 -0.59 -19.54
C PHE A 35 -15.13 0.47 -20.15
N PHE A 36 -14.54 1.25 -21.06
CA PHE A 36 -15.21 2.40 -21.68
C PHE A 36 -14.92 2.47 -23.17
N ASN A 37 -15.87 3.04 -23.91
CA ASN A 37 -15.71 3.43 -25.29
C ASN A 37 -15.31 4.90 -25.39
N THR A 38 -14.03 5.17 -25.57
CA THR A 38 -13.49 6.55 -25.69
C THR A 38 -13.09 6.92 -27.12
N THR A 39 -13.03 5.94 -28.03
CA THR A 39 -12.55 6.14 -29.41
C THR A 39 -13.48 5.55 -30.48
N GLY A 40 -14.76 5.28 -30.16
CA GLY A 40 -15.71 4.60 -31.03
C GLY A 40 -15.60 3.07 -31.01
N ARG A 41 -14.66 2.50 -30.25
CA ARG A 41 -14.47 1.04 -30.14
C ARG A 41 -14.82 0.58 -28.73
N VAL A 42 -15.48 -0.59 -28.63
CA VAL A 42 -15.74 -1.26 -27.34
C VAL A 42 -14.44 -1.51 -26.61
N ALA A 43 -14.44 -1.23 -25.31
CA ALA A 43 -13.28 -1.44 -24.42
C ALA A 43 -11.98 -0.77 -24.92
N SER A 44 -12.08 0.43 -25.49
CA SER A 44 -10.91 1.21 -25.90
C SER A 44 -10.16 1.84 -24.74
N HIS A 45 -10.79 1.92 -23.55
CA HIS A 45 -10.20 2.41 -22.32
C HIS A 45 -10.57 1.51 -21.15
N VAL A 46 -9.67 1.40 -20.17
CA VAL A 46 -9.85 0.58 -18.98
C VAL A 46 -9.46 1.36 -17.72
N GLY A 47 -10.17 1.12 -16.63
CA GLY A 47 -9.81 1.55 -15.29
C GLY A 47 -9.98 0.41 -14.29
N ILE A 48 -9.53 0.62 -13.07
CA ILE A 48 -9.69 -0.29 -11.95
C ILE A 48 -10.72 0.32 -11.00
N TYR A 49 -11.79 -0.38 -10.73
CA TYR A 49 -12.82 0.06 -9.79
C TYR A 49 -12.26 0.10 -8.36
N ILE A 50 -12.50 1.20 -7.65
CA ILE A 50 -11.99 1.44 -6.30
C ILE A 50 -13.09 1.65 -5.24
N GLY A 51 -14.35 1.28 -5.58
CA GLY A 51 -15.49 1.51 -4.70
C GLY A 51 -16.15 2.88 -4.90
N ASN A 52 -17.31 3.09 -4.28
CA ASN A 52 -18.05 4.37 -4.26
C ASN A 52 -18.27 4.98 -5.64
N SER A 53 -18.58 4.16 -6.65
CA SER A 53 -18.73 4.58 -8.05
C SER A 53 -17.49 5.26 -8.64
N GLN A 54 -16.29 5.04 -8.09
CA GLN A 54 -15.03 5.60 -8.56
C GLN A 54 -14.13 4.52 -9.17
N PHE A 55 -13.26 4.94 -10.06
CA PHE A 55 -12.22 4.09 -10.66
C PHE A 55 -10.94 4.87 -10.90
N LEU A 56 -9.80 4.16 -10.88
CA LEU A 56 -8.49 4.67 -11.27
C LEU A 56 -8.24 4.35 -12.73
N HIS A 57 -7.72 5.30 -13.48
CA HIS A 57 -7.29 5.09 -14.86
C HIS A 57 -6.07 5.94 -15.20
N ALA A 58 -5.38 5.57 -16.29
CA ALA A 58 -4.30 6.37 -16.85
C ALA A 58 -4.85 7.24 -18.00
N GLY A 59 -4.85 8.54 -17.80
CA GLY A 59 -5.20 9.53 -18.84
C GLY A 59 -3.96 10.04 -19.55
N THR A 60 -4.06 10.33 -20.84
CA THR A 60 -2.93 10.80 -21.68
C THR A 60 -2.35 12.12 -21.17
N SER A 61 -3.22 13.03 -20.72
CA SER A 61 -2.82 14.36 -20.24
C SER A 61 -2.71 14.47 -18.70
N THR A 62 -3.36 13.55 -17.96
CA THR A 62 -3.50 13.65 -16.50
C THR A 62 -2.69 12.59 -15.74
N GLY A 63 -2.08 11.63 -16.45
CA GLY A 63 -1.44 10.48 -15.82
C GLY A 63 -2.46 9.61 -15.09
N VAL A 64 -2.06 8.99 -13.98
CA VAL A 64 -2.97 8.18 -13.16
C VAL A 64 -3.86 9.08 -12.32
N THR A 65 -5.17 8.98 -12.54
CA THR A 65 -6.17 9.83 -11.88
C THR A 65 -7.43 9.04 -11.51
N LYS A 66 -8.23 9.60 -10.60
CA LYS A 66 -9.55 9.09 -10.22
C LYS A 66 -10.64 9.72 -11.08
N ALA A 67 -11.63 8.91 -11.44
CA ALA A 67 -12.83 9.38 -12.11
C ALA A 67 -14.08 8.69 -11.54
N SER A 68 -15.26 9.29 -11.78
CA SER A 68 -16.53 8.73 -11.34
C SER A 68 -17.26 8.04 -12.49
N LEU A 69 -17.81 6.84 -12.23
CA LEU A 69 -18.69 6.10 -13.16
C LEU A 69 -20.02 6.82 -13.43
N SER A 70 -20.37 7.81 -12.61
CA SER A 70 -21.58 8.63 -12.75
C SER A 70 -21.33 10.00 -13.38
N SER A 71 -20.08 10.34 -13.72
CA SER A 71 -19.77 11.63 -14.37
C SER A 71 -20.39 11.71 -15.77
N THR A 72 -20.68 12.92 -16.19
CA THR A 72 -21.28 13.21 -17.52
C THR A 72 -20.40 12.72 -18.69
N TYR A 73 -19.09 12.64 -18.49
CA TYR A 73 -18.15 12.14 -19.48
C TYR A 73 -18.08 10.61 -19.52
N TRP A 74 -18.00 9.94 -18.35
CA TRP A 74 -17.74 8.49 -18.27
C TRP A 74 -19.00 7.64 -18.32
N ALA A 75 -20.11 8.12 -17.73
CA ALA A 75 -21.34 7.34 -17.66
C ALA A 75 -21.86 6.86 -19.04
N PRO A 76 -21.95 7.72 -20.09
CA PRO A 76 -22.42 7.29 -21.40
C PRO A 76 -21.43 6.40 -22.15
N LYS A 77 -20.17 6.34 -21.73
CA LYS A 77 -19.10 5.55 -22.36
C LYS A 77 -18.87 4.19 -21.73
N TYR A 78 -19.53 3.91 -20.60
CA TYR A 78 -19.35 2.65 -19.88
C TYR A 78 -19.82 1.45 -20.72
N ASN A 79 -18.93 0.49 -20.96
CA ASN A 79 -19.24 -0.74 -21.72
C ASN A 79 -19.54 -1.94 -20.82
N GLY A 80 -18.97 -1.99 -19.61
CA GLY A 80 -19.10 -3.12 -18.71
C GLY A 80 -17.88 -3.32 -17.83
N ALA A 81 -17.84 -4.44 -17.12
CA ALA A 81 -16.73 -4.77 -16.23
C ALA A 81 -16.36 -6.24 -16.28
N ARG A 82 -15.12 -6.54 -15.86
CA ARG A 82 -14.58 -7.89 -15.75
C ARG A 82 -13.92 -8.08 -14.37
N ARG A 83 -14.23 -9.19 -13.73
CA ARG A 83 -13.51 -9.67 -12.54
C ARG A 83 -12.42 -10.63 -12.98
N VAL A 84 -11.18 -10.19 -12.85
CA VAL A 84 -10.00 -10.95 -13.28
C VAL A 84 -9.24 -11.53 -12.06
N ALA A 85 -9.64 -11.13 -10.86
CA ALA A 85 -9.08 -11.59 -9.59
C ALA A 85 -10.19 -11.68 -8.55
N ASN A 86 -10.25 -12.78 -7.82
CA ASN A 86 -11.07 -12.85 -6.60
C ASN A 86 -10.27 -12.19 -5.47
N ILE A 87 -10.40 -10.86 -5.38
CA ILE A 87 -9.88 -10.12 -4.23
C ILE A 87 -10.90 -10.34 -3.11
N SER A 88 -10.76 -11.47 -2.41
CA SER A 88 -11.58 -11.74 -1.23
C SER A 88 -11.24 -10.70 -0.18
N ASN A 89 -12.21 -9.85 0.14
CA ASN A 89 -12.19 -9.03 1.34
C ASN A 89 -12.34 -9.94 2.58
N THR A 90 -11.38 -10.82 2.81
CA THR A 90 -11.25 -11.46 4.12
C THR A 90 -10.62 -10.44 5.05
N VAL A 91 -11.46 -9.51 5.47
CA VAL A 91 -11.17 -8.68 6.63
C VAL A 91 -11.13 -9.60 7.83
N SER A 92 -9.95 -9.97 8.29
CA SER A 92 -9.79 -10.53 9.63
C SER A 92 -10.20 -9.44 10.62
N SER A 93 -11.46 -9.57 11.08
CA SER A 93 -12.07 -8.74 12.10
C SER A 93 -11.36 -8.94 13.44
N ASN A 94 -10.36 -8.11 13.73
CA ASN A 94 -9.87 -7.87 15.09
C ASN A 94 -9.05 -6.57 15.19
N VAL A 95 -9.62 -5.46 14.68
CA VAL A 95 -9.20 -4.11 15.08
C VAL A 95 -10.47 -3.32 15.33
N GLN A 96 -10.63 -2.84 16.56
CA GLN A 96 -11.77 -2.02 16.94
C GLN A 96 -11.90 -0.80 16.01
N GLY A 97 -12.98 -0.75 15.25
CA GLY A 97 -13.60 0.49 14.79
C GLY A 97 -13.25 1.00 13.39
N THR A 98 -12.38 0.37 12.58
CA THR A 98 -12.14 0.80 11.19
C THR A 98 -11.96 -0.38 10.26
N ASN A 99 -12.75 -0.47 9.19
CA ASN A 99 -12.53 -1.41 8.09
C ASN A 99 -11.29 -0.97 7.30
N ILE A 100 -10.13 -1.54 7.62
CA ILE A 100 -8.89 -1.28 6.89
C ILE A 100 -8.82 -2.22 5.69
N ASP A 101 -8.71 -1.64 4.51
CA ASP A 101 -8.52 -2.38 3.27
C ASP A 101 -7.05 -2.80 3.10
N PHE A 102 -6.71 -4.01 3.56
CA PHE A 102 -5.37 -4.58 3.40
C PHE A 102 -5.02 -4.99 1.97
N THR A 103 -5.89 -4.77 1.00
CA THR A 103 -5.50 -4.84 -0.43
C THR A 103 -4.77 -3.56 -0.87
N VAL A 104 -4.99 -2.46 -0.16
CA VAL A 104 -4.40 -1.14 -0.43
C VAL A 104 -3.31 -0.80 0.59
N TYR A 105 -3.55 -1.10 1.87
CA TYR A 105 -2.65 -0.75 2.97
C TYR A 105 -1.78 -1.92 3.39
N ALA A 106 -0.51 -1.63 3.65
CA ALA A 106 0.44 -2.64 4.12
C ALA A 106 0.23 -2.94 5.60
N SER A 107 0.18 -4.23 5.95
CA SER A 107 0.24 -4.66 7.35
C SER A 107 1.69 -4.66 7.86
N ARG A 108 1.86 -4.63 9.19
CA ARG A 108 3.20 -4.72 9.82
C ARG A 108 3.96 -5.97 9.38
N GLY A 109 3.27 -7.10 9.23
CA GLY A 109 3.85 -8.34 8.74
C GLY A 109 4.36 -8.24 7.31
N GLU A 110 3.58 -7.63 6.42
CA GLU A 110 4.00 -7.41 5.03
C GLU A 110 5.17 -6.41 4.92
N VAL A 111 5.17 -5.36 5.75
CA VAL A 111 6.31 -4.44 5.86
C VAL A 111 7.56 -5.19 6.29
N ALA A 112 7.46 -6.06 7.32
CA ALA A 112 8.59 -6.85 7.79
C ALA A 112 9.15 -7.79 6.72
N LEU A 113 8.30 -8.48 5.97
CA LEU A 113 8.75 -9.34 4.85
C LEU A 113 9.52 -8.55 3.79
N ARG A 114 9.00 -7.40 3.39
CA ARG A 114 9.63 -6.57 2.35
C ARG A 114 10.95 -5.96 2.83
N LEU A 115 11.02 -5.49 4.08
CA LEU A 115 12.25 -4.98 4.67
C LEU A 115 13.30 -6.06 4.82
N ALA A 116 12.94 -7.23 5.36
CA ALA A 116 13.88 -8.34 5.50
C ALA A 116 14.45 -8.77 4.14
N SER A 117 13.61 -8.82 3.11
CA SER A 117 14.03 -9.10 1.73
C SER A 117 14.94 -8.01 1.17
N SER A 118 14.62 -6.73 1.37
CA SER A 118 15.42 -5.60 0.86
C SER A 118 16.80 -5.52 1.52
N LEU A 119 16.86 -5.85 2.82
CA LEU A 119 18.10 -5.87 3.59
C LEU A 119 18.91 -7.17 3.45
N GLY A 120 18.39 -8.16 2.71
CA GLY A 120 19.05 -9.47 2.53
C GLY A 120 19.20 -10.25 3.83
N LEU A 121 18.26 -10.10 4.78
CA LEU A 121 18.37 -10.74 6.09
C LEU A 121 18.13 -12.24 6.02
N ASP A 122 18.86 -12.99 6.84
CA ASP A 122 18.55 -14.39 7.10
C ASP A 122 17.27 -14.51 7.93
N VAL A 123 16.24 -15.09 7.34
CA VAL A 123 14.93 -15.31 7.94
C VAL A 123 14.66 -16.77 8.35
N SER A 124 15.69 -17.62 8.36
CA SER A 124 15.59 -19.04 8.70
C SER A 124 15.20 -19.29 10.16
N ASN A 125 15.58 -18.38 11.06
CA ASN A 125 15.20 -18.47 12.47
C ASN A 125 13.76 -17.98 12.69
N THR A 126 12.85 -18.93 12.91
CA THR A 126 11.43 -18.65 13.15
C THR A 126 11.03 -18.60 14.63
N ASN A 127 11.99 -18.69 15.56
CA ASN A 127 11.74 -18.51 16.99
C ASN A 127 11.53 -17.04 17.31
N SER A 128 10.30 -16.59 17.06
CA SER A 128 9.94 -15.18 17.22
C SER A 128 9.92 -14.78 18.71
N PRO A 129 10.45 -13.61 19.07
CA PRO A 129 10.32 -13.07 20.44
C PRO A 129 8.90 -12.55 20.73
N PHE A 130 8.05 -12.47 19.71
CA PHE A 130 6.70 -11.94 19.82
C PHE A 130 5.68 -13.07 20.08
N PRO A 131 4.90 -13.01 21.18
CA PRO A 131 3.99 -14.09 21.56
C PRO A 131 2.85 -14.34 20.56
N ASP A 132 2.51 -13.33 19.74
CA ASP A 132 1.48 -13.39 18.73
C ASP A 132 1.98 -13.80 17.33
N VAL A 133 3.27 -14.17 17.22
CA VAL A 133 3.88 -14.65 15.97
C VAL A 133 4.42 -16.04 16.18
N PRO A 134 3.60 -17.08 15.99
CA PRO A 134 4.05 -18.47 16.16
C PRO A 134 5.06 -18.85 15.08
N ALA A 135 5.89 -19.88 15.35
CA ALA A 135 7.00 -20.28 14.48
C ALA A 135 6.56 -20.69 13.05
N ASN A 136 5.32 -21.15 12.89
CA ASN A 136 4.74 -21.48 11.59
C ASN A 136 4.11 -20.26 10.86
N SER A 137 4.17 -19.10 11.44
CA SER A 137 3.74 -17.86 10.77
C SER A 137 4.68 -17.52 9.61
N LYS A 138 4.13 -17.12 8.47
CA LYS A 138 4.92 -16.61 7.34
C LYS A 138 5.79 -15.39 7.70
N TYR A 139 5.46 -14.71 8.79
CA TYR A 139 6.17 -13.53 9.27
C TYR A 139 7.27 -13.83 10.29
N ALA A 140 7.32 -15.06 10.83
CA ALA A 140 8.16 -15.38 11.99
C ALA A 140 9.64 -15.08 11.77
N GLY A 141 10.21 -15.52 10.64
CA GLY A 141 11.62 -15.27 10.32
C GLY A 141 11.94 -13.79 10.14
N ALA A 142 11.11 -13.06 9.38
CA ALA A 142 11.31 -11.63 9.16
C ALA A 142 11.15 -10.81 10.46
N ALA A 143 10.13 -11.13 11.26
CA ALA A 143 9.91 -10.47 12.55
C ALA A 143 11.09 -10.72 13.51
N THR A 144 11.62 -11.95 13.55
CA THR A 144 12.78 -12.31 14.38
C THR A 144 14.05 -11.58 13.93
N ALA A 145 14.31 -11.54 12.63
CA ALA A 145 15.49 -10.87 12.08
C ALA A 145 15.47 -9.35 12.36
N LEU A 146 14.32 -8.71 12.12
CA LEU A 146 14.14 -7.27 12.33
C LEU A 146 14.07 -6.88 13.81
N TYR A 147 13.63 -7.79 14.70
CA TYR A 147 13.75 -7.60 16.13
C TYR A 147 15.21 -7.55 16.59
N LYS A 148 16.04 -8.46 16.10
CA LYS A 148 17.49 -8.48 16.41
C LYS A 148 18.21 -7.20 15.98
N LEU A 149 17.72 -6.55 14.91
CA LEU A 149 18.22 -5.25 14.45
C LEU A 149 17.62 -4.05 15.20
N GLY A 150 16.69 -4.27 16.14
CA GLY A 150 16.01 -3.19 16.87
C GLY A 150 14.92 -2.45 16.08
N VAL A 151 14.65 -2.87 14.83
CA VAL A 151 13.67 -2.21 13.94
C VAL A 151 12.23 -2.38 14.44
N PHE A 152 11.90 -3.58 14.94
CA PHE A 152 10.62 -3.86 15.60
C PHE A 152 10.84 -4.36 17.01
N THR A 153 10.26 -3.67 17.99
CA THR A 153 10.39 -3.99 19.41
C THR A 153 9.09 -4.51 20.05
N GLY A 154 8.02 -4.59 19.29
CA GLY A 154 6.68 -4.93 19.78
C GLY A 154 5.93 -3.74 20.36
N ASP A 155 4.68 -4.01 20.79
CA ASP A 155 3.87 -3.05 21.54
C ASP A 155 4.18 -3.17 23.07
N GLN A 156 3.44 -2.44 23.89
CA GLN A 156 3.58 -2.48 25.37
C GLN A 156 3.35 -3.87 26.00
N ASN A 157 2.72 -4.79 25.26
CA ASN A 157 2.50 -6.18 25.66
C ASN A 157 3.49 -7.13 24.98
N GLY A 158 4.52 -6.61 24.33
CA GLY A 158 5.51 -7.37 23.57
C GLY A 158 4.97 -8.02 22.31
N ARG A 159 3.82 -7.60 21.79
CA ARG A 159 3.20 -8.19 20.59
C ARG A 159 3.68 -7.49 19.32
N PHE A 160 3.84 -8.27 18.27
CA PHE A 160 4.18 -7.76 16.94
C PHE A 160 2.99 -7.15 16.21
N ASN A 161 1.80 -7.73 16.38
CA ASN A 161 0.57 -7.32 15.70
C ASN A 161 0.71 -7.37 14.16
N ALA A 162 1.11 -8.53 13.62
CA ALA A 162 1.43 -8.71 12.20
C ALA A 162 0.32 -8.22 11.23
N ASN A 163 -0.93 -8.37 11.62
CA ASN A 163 -2.09 -7.98 10.82
C ASN A 163 -2.57 -6.53 11.04
N ALA A 164 -1.92 -5.78 11.93
CA ALA A 164 -2.24 -4.37 12.13
C ALA A 164 -1.67 -3.52 10.97
N PRO A 165 -2.34 -2.42 10.57
CA PRO A 165 -1.76 -1.48 9.62
C PRO A 165 -0.56 -0.77 10.25
N LEU A 166 0.31 -0.23 9.41
CA LEU A 166 1.40 0.64 9.84
C LEU A 166 1.08 2.07 9.43
N THR A 167 1.16 3.02 10.37
CA THR A 167 1.01 4.44 10.02
C THR A 167 2.28 4.98 9.36
N ARG A 168 2.16 6.09 8.64
CA ARG A 168 3.31 6.73 7.98
C ARG A 168 4.36 7.21 8.98
N GLU A 169 3.96 7.69 10.16
CA GLU A 169 4.92 8.07 11.20
C GLU A 169 5.65 6.85 11.79
N GLN A 170 4.96 5.72 11.99
CA GLN A 170 5.60 4.47 12.39
C GLN A 170 6.56 3.96 11.31
N MET A 171 6.19 4.10 10.04
CA MET A 171 7.05 3.75 8.92
C MET A 171 8.32 4.61 8.87
N ALA A 172 8.23 5.91 9.24
CA ALA A 172 9.40 6.77 9.33
C ALA A 172 10.45 6.20 10.30
N LYS A 173 10.01 5.82 11.51
CA LYS A 173 10.88 5.16 12.48
C LYS A 173 11.47 3.87 11.91
N VAL A 174 10.61 3.00 11.39
CA VAL A 174 11.03 1.70 10.84
C VAL A 174 12.10 1.84 9.76
N LEU A 175 11.97 2.82 8.86
CA LEU A 175 12.96 3.06 7.80
C LEU A 175 14.28 3.61 8.35
N VAL A 176 14.22 4.54 9.30
CA VAL A 176 15.44 5.10 9.93
C VAL A 176 16.24 3.99 10.62
N GLU A 177 15.56 3.17 11.43
CA GLU A 177 16.19 2.05 12.14
C GLU A 177 16.69 0.95 11.19
N ALA A 178 15.95 0.65 10.11
CA ALA A 178 16.29 -0.42 9.18
C ALA A 178 17.49 -0.10 8.29
N TYR A 179 17.64 1.17 7.90
CA TYR A 179 18.67 1.62 6.95
C TYR A 179 19.71 2.54 7.60
N ASP A 180 19.68 2.70 8.93
CA ASP A 180 20.55 3.60 9.69
C ASP A 180 20.63 5.02 9.08
N LEU A 181 19.46 5.58 8.74
CA LEU A 181 19.40 6.86 8.04
C LEU A 181 19.76 8.01 8.97
N GLN A 182 20.82 8.70 8.66
CA GLN A 182 21.25 9.89 9.38
C GLN A 182 20.65 11.15 8.76
N HIS A 183 20.37 12.16 9.60
CA HIS A 183 19.83 13.44 9.13
C HIS A 183 20.84 14.17 8.25
N LYS A 184 20.47 14.48 7.00
CA LYS A 184 21.34 15.15 5.99
C LYS A 184 21.22 16.67 5.97
N GLY A 185 20.68 17.27 7.05
CA GLY A 185 20.49 18.72 7.15
C GLY A 185 19.17 19.23 6.56
N GLY A 186 18.90 20.51 6.84
CA GLY A 186 17.62 21.14 6.47
C GLY A 186 16.50 20.87 7.47
N THR A 187 15.46 21.68 7.41
CA THR A 187 14.23 21.51 8.20
C THR A 187 13.05 21.39 7.24
N TYR A 188 12.24 20.37 7.44
CA TYR A 188 11.08 20.07 6.61
C TYR A 188 9.81 20.43 7.38
N ASN A 189 9.17 21.52 7.01
CA ASN A 189 8.02 22.08 7.72
C ASN A 189 6.71 21.49 7.20
N PHE A 190 6.35 20.30 7.68
CA PHE A 190 5.03 19.75 7.45
C PHE A 190 4.04 20.33 8.46
N THR A 191 2.88 20.80 7.99
CA THR A 191 1.89 21.49 8.83
C THR A 191 1.22 20.58 9.86
N ASP A 192 1.26 19.27 9.65
CA ASP A 192 0.72 18.23 10.51
C ASP A 192 1.78 17.52 11.38
N VAL A 193 3.03 18.05 11.42
CA VAL A 193 4.14 17.48 12.21
C VAL A 193 4.68 18.55 13.16
N GLN A 194 4.49 18.35 14.45
CA GLN A 194 5.00 19.26 15.48
C GLN A 194 6.28 18.71 16.10
N SER A 195 7.21 19.60 16.48
CA SER A 195 8.52 19.22 17.08
C SER A 195 8.41 18.41 18.38
N LYS A 196 7.26 18.51 19.07
CA LYS A 196 6.99 17.70 20.27
C LYS A 196 6.53 16.27 19.98
N PHE A 197 6.25 15.91 18.72
CA PHE A 197 5.81 14.55 18.36
C PHE A 197 7.00 13.59 18.48
N TRP A 198 6.74 12.40 18.99
CA TRP A 198 7.73 11.32 19.08
C TRP A 198 8.36 10.96 17.72
N SER A 199 7.59 11.15 16.66
CA SER A 199 7.96 10.82 15.28
C SER A 199 8.71 11.96 14.57
N TYR A 200 8.84 13.15 15.18
CA TYR A 200 9.40 14.34 14.53
C TYR A 200 10.77 14.09 13.92
N ASP A 201 11.73 13.61 14.70
CA ASP A 201 13.11 13.40 14.25
C ASP A 201 13.21 12.33 13.17
N TYR A 202 12.41 11.27 13.28
CA TYR A 202 12.32 10.24 12.25
C TYR A 202 11.78 10.79 10.92
N ILE A 203 10.76 11.65 10.97
CA ILE A 203 10.18 12.28 9.79
C ILE A 203 11.17 13.26 9.15
N GLN A 204 11.88 14.06 9.95
CA GLN A 204 12.95 14.94 9.46
C GLN A 204 14.06 14.13 8.78
N ASN A 205 14.45 13.01 9.38
CA ASN A 205 15.46 12.11 8.83
C ASN A 205 15.08 11.58 7.44
N ILE A 206 13.91 10.96 7.30
CA ILE A 206 13.51 10.40 6.01
C ILE A 206 13.22 11.46 4.95
N ALA A 207 12.80 12.67 5.37
CA ALA A 207 12.63 13.80 4.46
C ALA A 207 13.97 14.32 3.96
N SER A 208 14.98 14.50 4.85
CA SER A 208 16.33 14.92 4.49
C SER A 208 17.05 13.93 3.57
N ASN A 209 16.73 12.65 3.69
CA ASN A 209 17.21 11.59 2.81
C ASN A 209 16.38 11.43 1.53
N LYS A 210 15.40 12.32 1.27
CA LYS A 210 14.52 12.28 0.09
C LYS A 210 13.69 11.00 -0.06
N VAL A 211 13.49 10.28 1.03
CA VAL A 211 12.64 9.08 1.06
C VAL A 211 11.18 9.49 0.88
N THR A 212 10.79 10.64 1.44
CA THR A 212 9.44 11.19 1.32
C THR A 212 9.45 12.68 1.00
N TYR A 213 8.38 13.13 0.34
CA TYR A 213 8.08 14.57 0.12
C TYR A 213 6.71 14.94 0.71
N GLY A 214 6.14 14.09 1.59
CA GLY A 214 4.80 14.26 2.13
C GLY A 214 3.69 13.74 1.21
N ILE A 215 2.46 14.20 1.48
CA ILE A 215 1.24 13.75 0.76
C ILE A 215 0.57 14.89 -0.04
N GLY A 216 1.22 16.02 -0.19
CA GLY A 216 0.67 17.26 -0.74
C GLY A 216 0.26 18.25 0.35
N ASP A 217 -0.11 19.46 -0.05
CA ASP A 217 -0.56 20.55 0.85
C ASP A 217 0.36 20.79 2.05
N ASN A 218 1.64 20.59 1.86
CA ASN A 218 2.67 20.67 2.90
C ASN A 218 2.40 19.78 4.13
N LYS A 219 1.79 18.60 3.92
CA LYS A 219 1.49 17.61 4.96
C LYS A 219 2.32 16.34 4.79
N TYR A 220 2.70 15.76 5.92
CA TYR A 220 3.35 14.44 5.96
C TYR A 220 2.33 13.29 5.97
N GLY A 221 1.19 13.45 6.63
CA GLY A 221 0.15 12.44 6.81
C GLY A 221 0.49 11.44 7.92
N THR A 222 0.84 11.91 9.11
CA THR A 222 1.35 11.13 10.26
C THR A 222 0.52 9.89 10.57
N GLU A 223 -0.79 10.05 10.76
CA GLU A 223 -1.72 8.99 11.16
C GLU A 223 -2.24 8.15 9.99
N ARG A 224 -1.90 8.54 8.76
CA ARG A 224 -2.35 7.83 7.57
C ARG A 224 -1.65 6.47 7.45
N ASN A 225 -2.41 5.41 7.17
CA ASN A 225 -1.83 4.09 6.92
C ASN A 225 -0.98 4.08 5.64
N VAL A 226 0.13 3.36 5.69
CA VAL A 226 1.04 3.20 4.54
C VAL A 226 0.39 2.32 3.47
N MET A 227 0.31 2.81 2.24
CA MET A 227 -0.13 2.02 1.09
C MET A 227 1.01 1.17 0.53
N TYR A 228 0.70 0.05 -0.12
CA TYR A 228 1.72 -0.78 -0.77
C TYR A 228 2.57 -0.02 -1.79
N THR A 229 1.95 0.88 -2.54
CA THR A 229 2.66 1.73 -3.51
C THR A 229 3.64 2.69 -2.86
N GLU A 230 3.32 3.18 -1.66
CA GLU A 230 4.22 4.03 -0.87
C GLU A 230 5.33 3.20 -0.24
N LEU A 231 5.00 2.02 0.28
CA LEU A 231 5.96 1.11 0.91
C LEU A 231 7.11 0.74 -0.04
N ASP A 232 6.78 0.30 -1.26
CA ASP A 232 7.79 -0.06 -2.26
C ASP A 232 8.71 1.12 -2.59
N LEU A 233 8.13 2.33 -2.75
CA LEU A 233 8.87 3.53 -3.04
C LEU A 233 9.75 3.99 -1.88
N PHE A 234 9.26 3.87 -0.65
CA PHE A 234 10.01 4.21 0.55
C PHE A 234 11.23 3.29 0.73
N ILE A 235 11.04 1.98 0.57
CA ILE A 235 12.12 1.00 0.64
C ILE A 235 13.16 1.26 -0.46
N GLU A 236 12.72 1.47 -1.71
CA GLU A 236 13.62 1.77 -2.82
C GLU A 236 14.46 3.02 -2.56
N ARG A 237 13.87 4.07 -2.02
CA ARG A 237 14.57 5.33 -1.76
C ARG A 237 15.46 5.29 -0.53
N ALA A 238 15.04 4.55 0.51
CA ALA A 238 15.83 4.41 1.73
C ALA A 238 17.08 3.53 1.52
N SER A 239 17.07 2.63 0.55
CA SER A 239 18.18 1.72 0.23
C SER A 239 19.27 2.35 -0.66
N LYS A 240 19.15 3.61 -1.07
CA LYS A 240 20.11 4.37 -1.90
C LYS A 240 21.02 5.24 -1.04
#